data_f07d2279f5dbf38c10fb888eaa682f3f
#
_entry.id   f07d2279f5dbf38c10fb888eaa682f3f
#
_cell.length_a   1.000
_cell.length_b   1.000
_cell.length_c   1.000
_cell.angle_alpha   90.00
_cell.angle_beta   90.00
_cell.angle_gamma   90.00
#
_symmetry.space_group_name_H-M   'P 1'
#
loop_
_entity.id
_entity.type
_entity.pdbx_description
1 polymer ?
#
loop_
_entity_poly.entity_id
_entity_poly.type
_entity_poly.pdbx_seq_one_letter_code
_entity_poly.pdbx_strand_id
1 'polypeptide(L)'
;HLCNANIPVILLDLKTEISEKAKERILKSRPPLLFEKDKIKNLKVGNITDDFENVSDADWIVEAVVERIDIKHDIYKKIFDKRKKDSIVSSNTSTIPLKVLSEKLKTEDKKDFCITHFFNPVRYMGLLEIVRDKLNDQNKINYLKDFSEEKLGKGVIVCGDTPGFLGNRIGVYAMQVAMTEAVNMDLSVEEADAV
;
A
#
# COMPACT_ATOMS: atom_id res chain seq x y z
N HIS A 1 -0.63 -4.12 10.15
CA HIS A 1 -1.24 -5.43 9.83
C HIS A 1 -0.18 -6.53 9.75
N LEU A 2 0.96 -6.30 9.10
CA LEU A 2 2.10 -7.25 9.08
C LEU A 2 2.51 -7.71 10.48
N CYS A 3 2.55 -6.80 11.46
CA CYS A 3 2.86 -7.16 12.86
C CYS A 3 1.86 -8.15 13.45
N ASN A 4 0.58 -8.09 13.06
CA ASN A 4 -0.45 -9.06 13.48
C ASN A 4 -0.14 -10.47 12.98
N ALA A 5 0.49 -10.58 11.82
CA ALA A 5 0.95 -11.84 11.22
C ALA A 5 2.32 -12.30 11.76
N ASN A 6 2.83 -11.69 12.84
CA ASN A 6 4.16 -11.94 13.43
C ASN A 6 5.34 -11.65 12.47
N ILE A 7 5.16 -10.76 11.52
CA ILE A 7 6.20 -10.37 10.57
C ILE A 7 6.95 -9.18 11.17
N PRO A 8 8.29 -9.23 11.26
CA PRO A 8 9.09 -8.08 11.65
C PRO A 8 8.94 -6.95 10.64
N VAL A 9 8.71 -5.74 11.13
CA VAL A 9 8.51 -4.54 10.33
C VAL A 9 9.42 -3.43 10.83
N ILE A 10 10.02 -2.69 9.91
CA ILE A 10 10.71 -1.45 10.20
C ILE A 10 9.94 -0.33 9.52
N LEU A 11 9.45 0.61 10.31
CA LEU A 11 8.74 1.80 9.84
C LEU A 11 9.71 2.98 9.84
N LEU A 12 10.00 3.50 8.66
CA LEU A 12 10.85 4.66 8.46
C LEU A 12 10.01 5.86 8.00
N ASP A 13 10.29 7.04 8.57
CA ASP A 13 9.71 8.31 8.14
C ASP A 13 10.83 9.36 8.03
N LEU A 14 10.51 10.59 7.72
CA LEU A 14 11.49 11.70 7.63
C LEU A 14 12.26 11.91 8.96
N LYS A 15 11.58 11.71 10.09
CA LYS A 15 12.12 11.84 11.45
C LYS A 15 11.63 10.71 12.33
N THR A 16 12.46 10.26 13.25
CA THR A 16 12.13 9.18 14.20
C THR A 16 10.89 9.51 15.04
N GLU A 17 10.71 10.79 15.43
CA GLU A 17 9.55 11.21 16.22
C GLU A 17 8.23 11.02 15.47
N ILE A 18 8.23 11.06 14.13
CA ILE A 18 7.03 10.83 13.32
C ILE A 18 6.67 9.34 13.35
N SER A 19 7.65 8.47 13.15
CA SER A 19 7.46 7.02 13.20
C SER A 19 7.11 6.53 14.62
N GLU A 20 7.65 7.12 15.67
CA GLU A 20 7.27 6.87 17.06
C GLU A 20 5.81 7.27 17.33
N LYS A 21 5.39 8.48 16.91
CA LYS A 21 3.99 8.91 17.00
C LYS A 21 3.06 7.98 16.23
N ALA A 22 3.49 7.48 15.07
CA ALA A 22 2.71 6.50 14.31
C ALA A 22 2.55 5.19 15.10
N LYS A 23 3.61 4.70 15.76
CA LYS A 23 3.57 3.53 16.63
C LYS A 23 2.63 3.73 17.82
N GLU A 24 2.67 4.89 18.48
CA GLU A 24 1.74 5.23 19.54
C GLU A 24 0.28 5.28 19.05
N ARG A 25 0.04 5.87 17.89
CA ARG A 25 -1.29 5.92 17.28
C ARG A 25 -1.84 4.53 17.02
N ILE A 26 -1.01 3.59 16.52
CA ILE A 26 -1.39 2.20 16.32
C ILE A 26 -1.89 1.57 17.62
N LEU A 27 -1.22 1.81 18.75
CA LEU A 27 -1.61 1.30 20.06
C LEU A 27 -2.90 1.90 20.64
N LYS A 28 -3.18 3.17 20.28
CA LYS A 28 -4.31 3.94 20.81
C LYS A 28 -5.53 3.94 19.89
N SER A 29 -5.42 3.39 18.66
CA SER A 29 -6.49 3.43 17.66
C SER A 29 -7.78 2.77 18.12
N ARG A 30 -8.89 3.37 17.72
CA ARG A 30 -10.24 2.82 17.89
C ARG A 30 -10.96 2.93 16.53
N PRO A 31 -11.37 1.80 15.95
CA PRO A 31 -11.21 0.42 16.43
C PRO A 31 -9.72 0.00 16.47
N PRO A 32 -9.37 -1.04 17.28
CA PRO A 32 -7.98 -1.47 17.46
C PRO A 32 -7.35 -1.97 16.15
N LEU A 33 -6.12 -1.54 15.84
CA LEU A 33 -5.38 -1.99 14.66
C LEU A 33 -4.56 -3.27 14.88
N LEU A 34 -4.27 -3.60 16.14
CA LEU A 34 -3.61 -4.85 16.52
C LEU A 34 -4.63 -5.86 17.04
N PHE A 35 -4.41 -7.15 16.78
CA PHE A 35 -5.20 -8.23 17.39
C PHE A 35 -4.94 -8.29 18.89
N GLU A 36 -3.66 -8.21 19.24
CA GLU A 36 -3.15 -8.18 20.62
C GLU A 36 -2.09 -7.08 20.72
N LYS A 37 -2.06 -6.34 21.82
CA LYS A 37 -1.14 -5.21 22.00
C LYS A 37 0.33 -5.61 21.95
N ASP A 38 0.67 -6.83 22.33
CA ASP A 38 2.03 -7.37 22.33
C ASP A 38 2.60 -7.52 20.89
N LYS A 39 1.76 -7.60 19.87
CA LYS A 39 2.18 -7.63 18.45
C LYS A 39 2.99 -6.39 18.03
N ILE A 40 2.88 -5.29 18.78
CA ILE A 40 3.67 -4.08 18.56
C ILE A 40 5.18 -4.31 18.72
N LYS A 41 5.62 -5.37 19.41
CA LYS A 41 7.03 -5.76 19.50
C LYS A 41 7.67 -6.08 18.17
N ASN A 42 6.84 -6.46 17.16
CA ASN A 42 7.29 -6.72 15.80
C ASN A 42 7.52 -5.44 15.00
N LEU A 43 7.19 -4.25 15.53
CA LEU A 43 7.39 -2.97 14.88
C LEU A 43 8.60 -2.24 15.47
N LYS A 44 9.67 -2.13 14.69
CA LYS A 44 10.74 -1.17 14.91
C LYS A 44 10.42 0.13 14.18
N VAL A 45 10.90 1.25 14.70
CA VAL A 45 10.72 2.57 14.11
C VAL A 45 12.08 3.25 13.94
N GLY A 46 12.17 4.13 12.96
CA GLY A 46 13.38 4.89 12.67
C GLY A 46 13.12 5.99 11.66
N ASN A 47 14.18 6.51 11.06
CA ASN A 47 14.09 7.55 10.05
C ASN A 47 14.89 7.18 8.78
N ILE A 48 14.56 7.86 7.68
CA ILE A 48 15.20 7.61 6.36
C ILE A 48 16.63 8.18 6.23
N THR A 49 17.14 8.89 7.23
CA THR A 49 18.51 9.43 7.22
C THR A 49 19.48 8.46 7.90
N ASP A 50 19.14 8.02 9.10
CA ASP A 50 20.05 7.24 9.95
C ASP A 50 19.83 5.73 9.79
N ASP A 51 18.58 5.30 9.51
CA ASP A 51 18.19 3.89 9.55
C ASP A 51 17.94 3.29 8.15
N PHE A 52 18.26 4.01 7.08
CA PHE A 52 17.94 3.57 5.72
C PHE A 52 18.71 2.32 5.30
N GLU A 53 19.82 1.99 5.96
CA GLU A 53 20.58 0.75 5.74
C GLU A 53 19.72 -0.51 5.91
N ASN A 54 18.69 -0.48 6.76
CA ASN A 54 17.77 -1.58 6.96
C ASN A 54 17.02 -2.01 5.69
N VAL A 55 16.98 -1.17 4.67
CA VAL A 55 16.40 -1.50 3.35
C VAL A 55 17.15 -2.67 2.70
N SER A 56 18.45 -2.81 2.97
CA SER A 56 19.27 -3.91 2.43
C SER A 56 18.88 -5.30 2.93
N ASP A 57 18.20 -5.39 4.06
CA ASP A 57 17.79 -6.65 4.67
C ASP A 57 16.32 -7.00 4.41
N ALA A 58 15.55 -6.05 3.89
CA ALA A 58 14.12 -6.22 3.68
C ALA A 58 13.80 -7.15 2.50
N ASP A 59 12.88 -8.10 2.70
CA ASP A 59 12.34 -8.95 1.63
C ASP A 59 11.28 -8.22 0.82
N TRP A 60 10.51 -7.36 1.48
CA TRP A 60 9.47 -6.55 0.86
C TRP A 60 9.54 -5.12 1.41
N ILE A 61 9.62 -4.15 0.50
CA ILE A 61 9.68 -2.74 0.81
C ILE A 61 8.39 -2.09 0.29
N VAL A 62 7.60 -1.53 1.20
CA VAL A 62 6.35 -0.83 0.85
C VAL A 62 6.56 0.67 0.99
N GLU A 63 6.50 1.39 -0.12
CA GLU A 63 6.52 2.85 -0.13
C GLU A 63 5.12 3.38 0.13
N ALA A 64 5.00 4.30 1.08
CA ALA A 64 3.76 4.98 1.45
C ALA A 64 4.00 6.47 1.79
N VAL A 65 4.94 7.11 1.08
CA VAL A 65 5.20 8.54 1.24
C VAL A 65 4.08 9.39 0.61
N VAL A 66 4.16 10.71 0.79
CA VAL A 66 3.17 11.65 0.23
C VAL A 66 2.96 11.43 -1.27
N GLU A 67 1.75 11.68 -1.76
CA GLU A 67 1.32 11.41 -3.14
C GLU A 67 1.86 12.47 -4.11
N ARG A 68 3.20 12.58 -4.16
CA ARG A 68 3.96 13.46 -5.04
C ARG A 68 5.00 12.66 -5.80
N ILE A 69 4.91 12.71 -7.13
CA ILE A 69 5.72 11.88 -8.03
C ILE A 69 7.23 12.18 -7.92
N ASP A 70 7.61 13.43 -7.73
CA ASP A 70 9.00 13.85 -7.55
C ASP A 70 9.61 13.20 -6.30
N ILE A 71 8.91 13.24 -5.17
CA ILE A 71 9.34 12.64 -3.89
C ILE A 71 9.40 11.12 -4.01
N LYS A 72 8.41 10.50 -4.67
CA LYS A 72 8.39 9.05 -4.89
C LYS A 72 9.57 8.60 -5.77
N HIS A 73 9.87 9.30 -6.85
CA HIS A 73 11.03 8.98 -7.69
C HIS A 73 12.35 9.09 -6.93
N ASP A 74 12.50 10.09 -6.07
CA ASP A 74 13.71 10.25 -5.27
C ASP A 74 13.88 9.11 -4.27
N ILE A 75 12.81 8.70 -3.60
CA ILE A 75 12.88 7.57 -2.66
C ILE A 75 13.09 6.23 -3.38
N TYR A 76 12.46 6.01 -4.55
CA TYR A 76 12.70 4.79 -5.34
C TYR A 76 14.16 4.67 -5.76
N LYS A 77 14.78 5.75 -6.23
CA LYS A 77 16.21 5.74 -6.55
C LYS A 77 17.03 5.24 -5.37
N LYS A 78 16.82 5.79 -4.18
CA LYS A 78 17.53 5.38 -2.96
C LYS A 78 17.26 3.91 -2.61
N ILE A 79 15.98 3.45 -2.71
CA ILE A 79 15.60 2.07 -2.43
C ILE A 79 16.30 1.12 -3.39
N PHE A 80 16.25 1.37 -4.69
CA PHE A 80 16.83 0.50 -5.71
C PHE A 80 18.36 0.47 -5.70
N ASP A 81 18.99 1.57 -5.28
CA ASP A 81 20.45 1.62 -5.08
C ASP A 81 20.89 0.80 -3.84
N LYS A 82 20.00 0.56 -2.85
CA LYS A 82 20.35 -0.02 -1.55
C LYS A 82 19.75 -1.39 -1.28
N ARG A 83 18.57 -1.70 -1.84
CA ARG A 83 17.83 -2.94 -1.57
C ARG A 83 18.63 -4.19 -1.91
N LYS A 84 18.35 -5.32 -1.27
CA LYS A 84 18.87 -6.60 -1.75
C LYS A 84 18.22 -6.99 -3.09
N LYS A 85 18.99 -7.68 -3.92
CA LYS A 85 18.65 -7.98 -5.32
C LYS A 85 17.29 -8.67 -5.50
N ASP A 86 16.92 -9.55 -4.58
CA ASP A 86 15.71 -10.37 -4.71
C ASP A 86 14.47 -9.80 -3.95
N SER A 87 14.61 -8.63 -3.32
CA SER A 87 13.49 -7.99 -2.65
C SER A 87 12.42 -7.52 -3.63
N ILE A 88 11.18 -7.44 -3.12
CA ILE A 88 10.06 -6.82 -3.84
C ILE A 88 9.92 -5.39 -3.35
N VAL A 89 9.73 -4.45 -4.27
CA VAL A 89 9.41 -3.06 -3.96
C VAL A 89 7.99 -2.76 -4.42
N SER A 90 7.20 -2.17 -3.58
CA SER A 90 5.84 -1.77 -3.97
C SER A 90 5.48 -0.38 -3.48
N SER A 91 4.61 0.31 -4.21
CA SER A 91 3.97 1.55 -3.77
C SER A 91 2.57 1.26 -3.25
N ASN A 92 2.16 1.94 -2.18
CA ASN A 92 0.78 1.91 -1.68
C ASN A 92 -0.06 3.09 -2.22
N THR A 93 0.31 3.64 -3.38
CA THR A 93 -0.47 4.70 -4.04
C THR A 93 -1.90 4.24 -4.35
N SER A 94 -2.83 5.17 -4.30
CA SER A 94 -4.23 4.94 -4.71
C SER A 94 -4.56 5.51 -6.09
N THR A 95 -3.69 6.37 -6.65
CA THR A 95 -4.04 7.20 -7.81
C THR A 95 -2.97 7.28 -8.88
N ILE A 96 -1.67 7.25 -8.51
CA ILE A 96 -0.59 7.41 -9.49
C ILE A 96 -0.39 6.09 -10.25
N PRO A 97 -0.47 6.10 -11.61
CA PRO A 97 -0.28 4.89 -12.40
C PRO A 97 1.12 4.26 -12.20
N LEU A 98 1.18 2.94 -12.23
CA LEU A 98 2.44 2.18 -12.13
C LEU A 98 3.46 2.62 -13.19
N LYS A 99 3.00 2.87 -14.41
CA LYS A 99 3.84 3.37 -15.50
C LYS A 99 4.53 4.68 -15.15
N VAL A 100 3.82 5.61 -14.50
CA VAL A 100 4.38 6.91 -14.07
C VAL A 100 5.35 6.73 -12.92
N LEU A 101 4.99 5.91 -11.91
CA LEU A 101 5.87 5.61 -10.77
C LEU A 101 7.18 4.99 -11.22
N SER A 102 7.14 4.07 -12.18
CA SER A 102 8.31 3.32 -12.65
C SER A 102 9.08 4.01 -13.77
N GLU A 103 8.69 5.20 -14.21
CA GLU A 103 9.28 5.87 -15.37
C GLU A 103 10.81 6.03 -15.27
N LYS A 104 11.30 6.43 -14.09
CA LYS A 104 12.74 6.65 -13.85
C LYS A 104 13.51 5.41 -13.40
N LEU A 105 12.83 4.26 -13.23
CA LEU A 105 13.49 3.00 -12.89
C LEU A 105 14.17 2.38 -14.12
N LYS A 106 15.29 1.72 -13.88
CA LYS A 106 15.94 0.90 -14.90
C LYS A 106 15.03 -0.27 -15.28
N THR A 107 15.17 -0.77 -16.52
CA THR A 107 14.32 -1.89 -17.00
C THR A 107 14.46 -3.14 -16.13
N GLU A 108 15.69 -3.44 -15.66
CA GLU A 108 15.96 -4.57 -14.76
C GLU A 108 15.29 -4.41 -13.37
N ASP A 109 15.03 -3.19 -12.91
CA ASP A 109 14.41 -2.90 -11.62
C ASP A 109 12.88 -2.98 -11.69
N LYS A 110 12.30 -2.66 -12.85
CA LYS A 110 10.84 -2.70 -13.05
C LYS A 110 10.23 -4.07 -12.82
N LYS A 111 11.00 -5.15 -13.04
CA LYS A 111 10.54 -6.53 -12.79
C LYS A 111 10.17 -6.77 -11.31
N ASP A 112 10.79 -6.02 -10.40
CA ASP A 112 10.66 -6.14 -8.95
C ASP A 112 9.76 -5.06 -8.33
N PHE A 113 9.16 -4.18 -9.16
CA PHE A 113 8.37 -3.04 -8.72
C PHE A 113 6.91 -3.16 -9.15
N CYS A 114 5.99 -3.12 -8.20
CA CYS A 114 4.54 -3.16 -8.43
C CYS A 114 3.80 -2.16 -7.52
N ILE A 115 2.47 -2.12 -7.60
CA ILE A 115 1.65 -1.43 -6.60
C ILE A 115 0.99 -2.50 -5.73
N THR A 116 0.95 -2.26 -4.42
CA THR A 116 0.15 -3.01 -3.45
C THR A 116 -0.81 -2.04 -2.78
N HIS A 117 -2.01 -1.93 -3.33
CA HIS A 117 -3.01 -0.99 -2.86
C HIS A 117 -3.86 -1.60 -1.77
N PHE A 118 -3.54 -1.25 -0.53
CA PHE A 118 -4.31 -1.62 0.66
C PHE A 118 -5.43 -0.62 0.91
N PHE A 119 -6.60 -1.13 1.25
CA PHE A 119 -7.73 -0.29 1.67
C PHE A 119 -7.69 -0.06 3.19
N ASN A 120 -7.93 1.17 3.60
CA ASN A 120 -7.92 1.55 5.01
C ASN A 120 -9.32 1.39 5.66
N PRO A 121 -9.39 0.95 6.91
CA PRO A 121 -8.31 0.49 7.77
C PRO A 121 -7.81 -0.90 7.38
N VAL A 122 -6.49 -1.05 7.15
CA VAL A 122 -5.89 -2.27 6.56
C VAL A 122 -6.26 -3.57 7.29
N ARG A 123 -6.46 -3.51 8.63
CA ARG A 123 -6.88 -4.68 9.41
C ARG A 123 -8.26 -5.20 9.01
N TYR A 124 -9.19 -4.28 8.71
CA TYR A 124 -10.61 -4.58 8.55
C TYR A 124 -11.00 -4.77 7.08
N MET A 125 -10.34 -4.05 6.20
CA MET A 125 -10.60 -4.13 4.76
C MET A 125 -9.92 -5.37 4.19
N GLY A 126 -10.72 -6.31 3.67
CA GLY A 126 -10.22 -7.58 3.15
C GLY A 126 -9.51 -7.48 1.81
N LEU A 127 -9.81 -6.48 0.99
CA LEU A 127 -9.27 -6.35 -0.37
C LEU A 127 -7.83 -5.84 -0.37
N LEU A 128 -6.99 -6.46 -1.19
CA LEU A 128 -5.68 -5.99 -1.61
C LEU A 128 -5.59 -6.09 -3.13
N GLU A 129 -5.26 -4.99 -3.80
CA GLU A 129 -4.99 -4.97 -5.22
C GLU A 129 -3.47 -5.00 -5.46
N ILE A 130 -3.01 -5.94 -6.27
CA ILE A 130 -1.64 -5.95 -6.79
C ILE A 130 -1.70 -5.47 -8.24
N VAL A 131 -1.21 -4.24 -8.48
CA VAL A 131 -1.17 -3.68 -9.83
C VAL A 131 0.17 -3.97 -10.45
N ARG A 132 0.14 -4.61 -11.61
CA ARG A 132 1.35 -5.01 -12.35
C ARG A 132 1.31 -4.63 -13.82
N ASP A 133 2.46 -4.67 -14.47
CA ASP A 133 2.59 -4.60 -15.91
C ASP A 133 3.28 -5.86 -16.49
N LYS A 134 3.61 -5.82 -17.78
CA LYS A 134 4.23 -6.95 -18.50
C LYS A 134 5.68 -7.18 -18.10
N LEU A 135 6.35 -6.21 -17.49
CA LEU A 135 7.76 -6.29 -17.11
C LEU A 135 7.96 -6.98 -15.76
N ASN A 136 6.90 -7.09 -14.95
CA ASN A 136 7.00 -7.68 -13.64
C ASN A 136 7.36 -9.17 -13.70
N ASP A 137 8.23 -9.61 -12.80
CA ASP A 137 8.51 -11.02 -12.58
C ASP A 137 7.25 -11.71 -12.03
N GLN A 138 6.69 -12.62 -12.82
CA GLN A 138 5.44 -13.32 -12.48
C GLN A 138 5.57 -14.15 -11.20
N ASN A 139 6.76 -14.72 -10.93
CA ASN A 139 6.97 -15.52 -9.71
C ASN A 139 6.91 -14.62 -8.47
N LYS A 140 7.47 -13.41 -8.54
CA LYS A 140 7.40 -12.44 -7.44
C LYS A 140 5.97 -11.95 -7.21
N ILE A 141 5.21 -11.70 -8.28
CA ILE A 141 3.79 -11.33 -8.17
C ILE A 141 2.97 -12.46 -7.55
N ASN A 142 3.19 -13.70 -7.99
CA ASN A 142 2.51 -14.88 -7.42
C ASN A 142 2.88 -15.06 -5.94
N TYR A 143 4.18 -14.99 -5.61
CA TYR A 143 4.64 -15.07 -4.23
C TYR A 143 4.00 -13.99 -3.33
N LEU A 144 3.95 -12.74 -3.80
CA LEU A 144 3.34 -11.65 -3.06
C LEU A 144 1.83 -11.86 -2.87
N LYS A 145 1.15 -12.39 -3.91
CA LYS A 145 -0.26 -12.76 -3.83
C LYS A 145 -0.47 -13.84 -2.76
N ASP A 146 0.20 -14.98 -2.89
CA ASP A 146 0.04 -16.13 -2.00
C ASP A 146 0.40 -15.75 -0.55
N PHE A 147 1.49 -15.01 -0.34
CA PHE A 147 1.86 -14.46 0.96
C PHE A 147 0.75 -13.57 1.55
N SER A 148 0.17 -12.70 0.74
CA SER A 148 -0.89 -11.79 1.21
C SER A 148 -2.20 -12.52 1.52
N GLU A 149 -2.53 -13.55 0.79
CA GLU A 149 -3.69 -14.40 1.06
C GLU A 149 -3.47 -15.26 2.30
N GLU A 150 -2.37 -16.00 2.37
CA GLU A 150 -2.12 -16.98 3.44
C GLU A 150 -1.70 -16.36 4.77
N LYS A 151 -0.85 -15.34 4.74
CA LYS A 151 -0.27 -14.72 5.96
C LYS A 151 -1.02 -13.48 6.41
N LEU A 152 -1.56 -12.70 5.48
CA LEU A 152 -2.27 -11.47 5.82
C LEU A 152 -3.80 -11.62 5.77
N GLY A 153 -4.33 -12.75 5.28
CA GLY A 153 -5.75 -13.00 5.18
C GLY A 153 -6.47 -12.02 4.23
N LYS A 154 -5.80 -11.59 3.16
CA LYS A 154 -6.36 -10.68 2.16
C LYS A 154 -7.00 -11.45 1.03
N GLY A 155 -8.11 -10.92 0.50
CA GLY A 155 -8.59 -11.29 -0.83
C GLY A 155 -7.80 -10.51 -1.86
N VAL A 156 -6.90 -11.17 -2.58
CA VAL A 156 -5.97 -10.50 -3.49
C VAL A 156 -6.51 -10.51 -4.92
N ILE A 157 -6.52 -9.34 -5.55
CA ILE A 157 -6.82 -9.21 -6.96
C ILE A 157 -5.57 -8.67 -7.67
N VAL A 158 -5.08 -9.42 -8.65
CA VAL A 158 -4.01 -8.96 -9.53
C VAL A 158 -4.65 -8.26 -10.73
N CYS A 159 -4.36 -6.99 -10.91
CA CYS A 159 -4.96 -6.17 -11.96
C CYS A 159 -3.90 -5.39 -12.77
N GLY A 160 -4.33 -4.85 -13.92
CA GLY A 160 -3.52 -4.00 -14.76
C GLY A 160 -3.49 -2.55 -14.28
N ASP A 161 -2.54 -1.78 -14.81
CA ASP A 161 -2.35 -0.36 -14.51
C ASP A 161 -3.41 0.50 -15.23
N THR A 162 -4.62 0.52 -14.67
CA THR A 162 -5.73 1.35 -15.13
C THR A 162 -6.10 2.40 -14.08
N PRO A 163 -6.53 3.62 -14.46
CA PRO A 163 -6.92 4.65 -13.51
C PRO A 163 -7.96 4.16 -12.50
N GLY A 164 -7.68 4.34 -11.20
CA GLY A 164 -8.54 3.88 -10.10
C GLY A 164 -8.47 2.36 -9.84
N PHE A 165 -7.56 1.65 -10.52
CA PHE A 165 -7.37 0.20 -10.48
C PHE A 165 -8.70 -0.56 -10.67
N LEU A 166 -9.10 -1.42 -9.75
CA LEU A 166 -10.37 -2.14 -9.83
C LEU A 166 -11.38 -1.63 -8.78
N GLY A 167 -11.00 -1.61 -7.51
CA GLY A 167 -11.92 -1.31 -6.41
C GLY A 167 -12.43 0.13 -6.44
N ASN A 168 -11.52 1.09 -6.55
CA ASN A 168 -11.92 2.50 -6.66
C ASN A 168 -12.75 2.74 -7.92
N ARG A 169 -12.43 2.09 -9.02
CA ARG A 169 -13.15 2.23 -10.29
C ARG A 169 -14.58 1.75 -10.19
N ILE A 170 -14.80 0.59 -9.57
CA ILE A 170 -16.15 0.06 -9.33
C ILE A 170 -16.91 0.95 -8.33
N GLY A 171 -16.25 1.34 -7.23
CA GLY A 171 -16.86 2.16 -6.20
C GLY A 171 -17.29 3.55 -6.71
N VAL A 172 -16.42 4.22 -7.47
CA VAL A 172 -16.74 5.53 -8.07
C VAL A 172 -17.88 5.38 -9.09
N TYR A 173 -17.87 4.32 -9.90
CA TYR A 173 -18.96 4.06 -10.85
C TYR A 173 -20.30 3.86 -10.11
N ALA A 174 -20.31 3.04 -9.05
CA ALA A 174 -21.52 2.80 -8.28
C ALA A 174 -22.05 4.09 -7.62
N MET A 175 -21.16 4.91 -7.04
CA MET A 175 -21.53 6.22 -6.47
C MET A 175 -22.10 7.15 -7.56
N GLN A 176 -21.49 7.17 -8.73
CA GLN A 176 -21.97 8.00 -9.86
C GLN A 176 -23.37 7.58 -10.31
N VAL A 177 -23.63 6.28 -10.43
CA VAL A 177 -24.95 5.77 -10.75
C VAL A 177 -25.96 6.17 -9.69
N ALA A 178 -25.65 5.94 -8.39
CA ALA A 178 -26.54 6.32 -7.30
C ALA A 178 -26.87 7.82 -7.30
N MET A 179 -25.87 8.69 -7.47
CA MET A 179 -26.08 10.14 -7.55
C MET A 179 -26.94 10.53 -8.76
N THR A 180 -26.70 9.89 -9.91
CA THR A 180 -27.48 10.16 -11.13
C THR A 180 -28.95 9.78 -10.93
N GLU A 181 -29.21 8.61 -10.33
CA GLU A 181 -30.59 8.17 -10.05
C GLU A 181 -31.26 9.05 -8.99
N ALA A 182 -30.55 9.47 -7.95
CA ALA A 182 -31.10 10.41 -6.98
C ALA A 182 -31.57 11.73 -7.64
N VAL A 183 -30.77 12.27 -8.55
CA VAL A 183 -31.13 13.47 -9.36
C VAL A 183 -32.31 13.18 -10.27
N ASN A 184 -32.33 12.04 -10.97
CA ASN A 184 -33.42 11.65 -11.87
C ASN A 184 -34.77 11.48 -11.12
N MET A 185 -34.69 11.06 -9.86
CA MET A 185 -35.85 10.89 -8.97
C MET A 185 -36.23 12.16 -8.20
N ASP A 186 -35.54 13.29 -8.45
CA ASP A 186 -35.75 14.58 -7.76
C ASP A 186 -35.65 14.48 -6.21
N LEU A 187 -34.75 13.60 -5.72
CA LEU A 187 -34.50 13.44 -4.30
C LEU A 187 -33.61 14.58 -3.78
N SER A 188 -33.95 15.08 -2.60
CA SER A 188 -33.06 15.94 -1.83
C SER A 188 -31.84 15.13 -1.32
N VAL A 189 -30.79 15.83 -0.87
CA VAL A 189 -29.60 15.15 -0.28
C VAL A 189 -29.98 14.33 0.94
N GLU A 190 -30.87 14.88 1.80
CA GLU A 190 -31.34 14.23 3.00
C GLU A 190 -32.16 12.97 2.72
N GLU A 191 -32.98 12.99 1.67
CA GLU A 191 -33.74 11.82 1.23
C GLU A 191 -32.81 10.75 0.63
N ALA A 192 -31.83 11.15 -0.17
CA ALA A 192 -30.85 10.21 -0.75
C ALA A 192 -29.95 9.56 0.32
N ASP A 193 -29.60 10.29 1.38
CA ASP A 193 -28.82 9.77 2.50
C ASP A 193 -29.62 8.82 3.43
N ALA A 194 -30.95 8.87 3.37
CA ALA A 194 -31.83 8.04 4.19
C ALA A 194 -32.12 6.65 3.59
N VAL A 195 -31.75 6.41 2.33
CA VAL A 195 -31.93 5.14 1.59
C VAL A 195 -30.70 4.25 1.71
#